data_c056fb857c56fc25989f7ab4c4fa33da
#
_entry.id   c056fb857c56fc25989f7ab4c4fa33da
#
_cell.length_a   1.000
_cell.length_b   1.000
_cell.length_c   1.000
_cell.angle_alpha   90.00
_cell.angle_beta   90.00
_cell.angle_gamma   90.00
#
_symmetry.space_group_name_H-M   'P 1'
#
loop_
_entity.id
_entity.type
_entity.pdbx_description
1 polymer ?
#
loop_
_entity_poly.entity_id
_entity_poly.type
_entity_poly.pdbx_seq_one_letter_code
_entity_poly.pdbx_strand_id
1 'polypeptide(L)'
;SMKEKKVYVIQEIAGSADGRPKINIMGASDYSTSRDFIFLLPELSQIIFSPGPLIFKLRKGLKDFTTDDYLLLTGDPAIIGVACSIVSDMTNGKYNLLKWDKQERKYYPIQINLYERGKIDE
;
A
#
# COMPACT_ATOMS: atom_id res chain seq x y z
N SER A 1 -8.50 6.80 -24.02
CA SER A 1 -9.04 6.56 -22.68
C SER A 1 -7.93 6.62 -21.65
N MET A 2 -8.21 7.23 -20.53
CA MET A 2 -7.26 7.28 -19.43
C MET A 2 -7.13 5.90 -18.79
N LYS A 3 -5.89 5.50 -18.49
CA LYS A 3 -5.66 4.30 -17.68
C LYS A 3 -6.26 4.48 -16.30
N GLU A 4 -6.95 3.46 -15.84
CA GLU A 4 -7.45 3.43 -14.47
C GLU A 4 -6.29 3.27 -13.51
N LYS A 5 -6.24 4.13 -12.49
CA LYS A 5 -5.30 4.05 -11.38
C LYS A 5 -6.04 3.69 -10.12
N LYS A 6 -5.56 2.74 -9.38
CA LYS A 6 -6.19 2.25 -8.15
C LYS A 6 -5.27 2.44 -6.97
N VAL A 7 -5.87 2.65 -5.80
CA VAL A 7 -5.14 2.72 -4.52
C VAL A 7 -5.52 1.50 -3.70
N TYR A 8 -4.54 0.67 -3.39
CA TYR A 8 -4.69 -0.52 -2.56
C TYR A 8 -4.26 -0.19 -1.14
N VAL A 9 -5.19 -0.33 -0.20
CA VAL A 9 -4.93 -0.13 1.23
C VAL A 9 -4.53 -1.48 1.81
N ILE A 10 -3.31 -1.59 2.33
CA ILE A 10 -2.76 -2.88 2.76
C ILE A 10 -3.60 -3.46 3.90
N GLN A 11 -3.86 -2.65 4.92
CA GLN A 11 -4.63 -3.09 6.07
C GLN A 11 -5.54 -1.96 6.54
N GLU A 12 -6.80 -2.30 6.84
CA GLU A 12 -7.70 -1.33 7.45
C GLU A 12 -7.18 -0.91 8.82
N ILE A 13 -7.34 0.38 9.14
CA ILE A 13 -6.85 0.94 10.39
C ILE A 13 -7.98 0.95 11.40
N ALA A 14 -7.69 0.45 12.61
CA ALA A 14 -8.66 0.43 13.70
C ALA A 14 -9.10 1.86 14.05
N GLY A 15 -10.40 2.03 14.28
CA GLY A 15 -10.93 3.27 14.81
C GLY A 15 -10.50 3.48 16.26
N SER A 16 -10.52 4.75 16.70
CA SER A 16 -10.33 5.09 18.11
C SER A 16 -11.57 4.74 18.93
N ALA A 17 -11.45 4.78 20.26
CA ALA A 17 -12.54 4.45 21.17
C ALA A 17 -13.79 5.35 21.00
N ASP A 18 -13.63 6.55 20.44
CA ASP A 18 -14.71 7.49 20.16
C ASP A 18 -15.32 7.30 18.77
N GLY A 19 -14.95 6.24 18.06
CA GLY A 19 -15.46 5.92 16.72
C GLY A 19 -14.77 6.67 15.58
N ARG A 20 -13.79 7.52 15.86
CA ARG A 20 -13.03 8.23 14.84
C ARG A 20 -11.89 7.34 14.32
N PRO A 21 -11.58 7.37 13.01
CA PRO A 21 -10.42 6.65 12.52
C PRO A 21 -9.14 7.25 13.11
N LYS A 22 -8.19 6.40 13.52
CA LYS A 22 -6.88 6.85 14.01
C LYS A 22 -6.10 7.59 12.94
N ILE A 23 -6.25 7.18 11.69
CA ILE A 23 -5.58 7.78 10.54
C ILE A 23 -6.65 8.01 9.48
N ASN A 24 -6.71 9.23 8.97
CA ASN A 24 -7.62 9.57 7.88
C ASN A 24 -6.91 9.34 6.55
N ILE A 25 -7.37 8.35 5.79
CA ILE A 25 -6.81 8.03 4.49
C ILE A 25 -7.50 8.75 3.32
N MET A 26 -8.51 9.57 3.58
CA MET A 26 -9.33 10.16 2.52
C MET A 26 -8.52 11.00 1.52
N GLY A 27 -7.47 11.67 1.97
CA GLY A 27 -6.59 12.43 1.07
C GLY A 27 -5.86 11.56 0.04
N ALA A 28 -5.69 10.27 0.32
CA ALA A 28 -5.06 9.35 -0.63
C ALA A 28 -5.98 9.01 -1.81
N SER A 29 -7.29 9.29 -1.70
CA SER A 29 -8.26 9.02 -2.77
C SER A 29 -7.99 9.82 -4.05
N ASP A 30 -7.26 10.92 -3.95
CA ASP A 30 -6.89 11.73 -5.12
C ASP A 30 -6.00 10.97 -6.10
N TYR A 31 -5.33 9.92 -5.64
CA TYR A 31 -4.47 9.08 -6.49
C TYR A 31 -5.25 7.96 -7.17
N SER A 32 -6.51 7.77 -6.82
CA SER A 32 -7.39 6.79 -7.46
C SER A 32 -8.26 7.47 -8.50
N THR A 33 -8.35 6.89 -9.70
CA THR A 33 -9.20 7.41 -10.77
C THR A 33 -10.67 7.47 -10.35
N SER A 34 -11.15 6.43 -9.64
CA SER A 34 -12.52 6.35 -9.14
C SER A 34 -12.71 7.08 -7.80
N ARG A 35 -11.62 7.48 -7.15
CA ARG A 35 -11.58 8.02 -5.79
C ARG A 35 -11.98 7.01 -4.71
N ASP A 36 -12.01 5.73 -5.07
CA ASP A 36 -12.28 4.62 -4.15
C ASP A 36 -10.99 3.90 -3.78
N PHE A 37 -11.06 3.12 -2.71
CA PHE A 37 -9.97 2.29 -2.24
C PHE A 37 -10.28 0.82 -2.43
N ILE A 38 -9.23 0.02 -2.62
CA ILE A 38 -9.30 -1.44 -2.54
C ILE A 38 -8.62 -1.87 -1.25
N PHE A 39 -9.37 -2.45 -0.32
CA PHE A 39 -8.85 -2.90 0.97
C PHE A 39 -8.41 -4.35 0.87
N LEU A 40 -7.18 -4.64 1.31
CA LEU A 40 -6.61 -5.99 1.21
C LEU A 40 -6.89 -6.84 2.43
N LEU A 41 -6.68 -6.29 3.63
CA LEU A 41 -6.83 -7.03 4.88
C LEU A 41 -7.63 -6.24 5.91
N PRO A 42 -8.40 -6.93 6.77
CA PRO A 42 -9.07 -6.28 7.89
C PRO A 42 -8.08 -5.82 8.96
N GLU A 43 -8.55 -4.93 9.85
CA GLU A 43 -7.72 -4.23 10.84
C GLU A 43 -6.97 -5.11 11.83
N LEU A 44 -7.49 -6.28 12.15
CA LEU A 44 -6.89 -7.18 13.16
C LEU A 44 -6.07 -8.31 12.56
N SER A 45 -5.77 -8.26 11.26
CA SER A 45 -4.92 -9.26 10.63
C SER A 45 -3.50 -9.19 11.18
N GLN A 46 -2.91 -10.35 11.50
CA GLN A 46 -1.55 -10.45 12.02
C GLN A 46 -0.84 -11.66 11.43
N ILE A 47 0.48 -11.54 11.31
CA ILE A 47 1.36 -12.69 11.04
C ILE A 47 1.90 -13.14 12.40
N ILE A 48 1.39 -14.28 12.92
CA ILE A 48 1.81 -14.77 14.24
C ILE A 48 2.78 -15.93 14.11
N PHE A 49 2.34 -17.04 13.54
CA PHE A 49 3.15 -18.27 13.47
C PHE A 49 3.39 -18.75 12.03
N SER A 50 2.43 -18.48 11.14
CA SER A 50 2.50 -18.94 9.76
C SER A 50 2.01 -17.83 8.83
N PRO A 51 2.87 -17.32 7.95
CA PRO A 51 2.46 -16.27 7.01
C PRO A 51 1.67 -16.79 5.81
N GLY A 52 1.62 -18.10 5.57
CA GLY A 52 1.02 -18.68 4.36
C GLY A 52 -0.38 -18.20 4.02
N PRO A 53 -1.34 -18.29 4.95
CA PRO A 53 -2.71 -17.83 4.67
C PRO A 53 -2.80 -16.33 4.35
N LEU A 54 -1.97 -15.53 5.01
CA LEU A 54 -1.94 -14.09 4.77
C LEU A 54 -1.35 -13.77 3.40
N ILE A 55 -0.27 -14.44 3.02
CA ILE A 55 0.34 -14.30 1.68
C ILE A 55 -0.69 -14.66 0.61
N PHE A 56 -1.44 -15.74 0.80
CA PHE A 56 -2.48 -16.14 -0.13
C PHE A 56 -3.54 -15.04 -0.31
N LYS A 57 -4.02 -14.48 0.80
CA LYS A 57 -5.00 -13.38 0.75
C LYS A 57 -4.44 -12.14 0.04
N LEU A 58 -3.21 -11.77 0.34
CA LEU A 58 -2.57 -10.63 -0.29
C LEU A 58 -2.38 -10.85 -1.79
N ARG A 59 -1.90 -12.02 -2.19
CA ARG A 59 -1.74 -12.33 -3.63
C ARG A 59 -3.08 -12.31 -4.35
N LYS A 60 -4.12 -12.83 -3.73
CA LYS A 60 -5.47 -12.81 -4.33
C LYS A 60 -5.98 -11.37 -4.48
N GLY A 61 -5.83 -10.55 -3.45
CA GLY A 61 -6.28 -9.15 -3.49
C GLY A 61 -5.46 -8.28 -4.44
N LEU A 62 -4.20 -8.63 -4.65
CA LEU A 62 -3.27 -7.87 -5.50
C LEU A 62 -3.16 -8.43 -6.92
N LYS A 63 -3.93 -9.43 -7.28
CA LYS A 63 -3.76 -10.12 -8.57
C LYS A 63 -3.83 -9.19 -9.79
N ASP A 64 -4.59 -8.10 -9.69
CA ASP A 64 -4.76 -7.14 -10.79
C ASP A 64 -3.93 -5.85 -10.58
N PHE A 65 -3.04 -5.84 -9.61
CA PHE A 65 -2.16 -4.70 -9.36
C PHE A 65 -1.22 -4.46 -10.55
N THR A 66 -1.08 -3.22 -10.95
CA THR A 66 -0.22 -2.81 -12.05
C THR A 66 0.75 -1.71 -11.63
N THR A 67 1.71 -1.39 -12.51
CA THR A 67 2.66 -0.30 -12.27
C THR A 67 2.01 1.09 -12.23
N ASP A 68 0.75 1.22 -12.65
CA ASP A 68 0.01 2.49 -12.56
C ASP A 68 -0.71 2.67 -11.23
N ASP A 69 -0.81 1.60 -10.46
CA ASP A 69 -1.53 1.62 -9.18
C ASP A 69 -0.61 2.05 -8.04
N TYR A 70 -1.22 2.28 -6.88
CA TYR A 70 -0.52 2.71 -5.67
C TYR A 70 -0.79 1.76 -4.53
N LEU A 71 0.24 1.51 -3.73
CA LEU A 71 0.13 0.72 -2.51
C LEU A 71 0.23 1.68 -1.32
N LEU A 72 -0.87 1.82 -0.57
CA LEU A 72 -0.93 2.70 0.61
C LEU A 72 -0.43 1.93 1.83
N LEU A 73 0.63 2.43 2.44
CA LEU A 73 1.35 1.76 3.52
C LEU A 73 0.63 1.96 4.85
N THR A 74 -0.28 1.06 5.17
CA THR A 74 -1.05 1.07 6.42
C THR A 74 -0.98 -0.27 7.11
N GLY A 75 -0.99 -0.27 8.44
CA GLY A 75 -1.11 -1.47 9.25
C GLY A 75 0.20 -1.97 9.83
N ASP A 76 0.26 -3.27 10.10
CA ASP A 76 1.41 -3.94 10.69
C ASP A 76 2.63 -3.87 9.77
N PRO A 77 3.80 -3.43 10.26
CA PRO A 77 5.00 -3.36 9.44
C PRO A 77 5.39 -4.67 8.76
N ALA A 78 5.18 -5.81 9.41
CA ALA A 78 5.46 -7.11 8.80
C ALA A 78 4.56 -7.39 7.61
N ILE A 79 3.28 -7.03 7.71
CA ILE A 79 2.32 -7.17 6.62
C ILE A 79 2.67 -6.22 5.46
N ILE A 80 3.03 -4.98 5.79
CA ILE A 80 3.49 -4.00 4.79
C ILE A 80 4.69 -4.56 4.02
N GLY A 81 5.67 -5.13 4.73
CA GLY A 81 6.85 -5.72 4.09
C GLY A 81 6.49 -6.85 3.13
N VAL A 82 5.58 -7.73 3.52
CA VAL A 82 5.13 -8.83 2.65
C VAL A 82 4.38 -8.30 1.43
N ALA A 83 3.48 -7.33 1.61
CA ALA A 83 2.74 -6.73 0.51
C ALA A 83 3.68 -6.07 -0.50
N CYS A 84 4.68 -5.31 -0.03
CA CYS A 84 5.70 -4.71 -0.89
C CYS A 84 6.49 -5.77 -1.66
N SER A 85 6.85 -6.88 -1.00
CA SER A 85 7.55 -7.98 -1.66
C SER A 85 6.73 -8.59 -2.79
N ILE A 86 5.43 -8.76 -2.56
CA ILE A 86 4.52 -9.32 -3.57
C ILE A 86 4.42 -8.39 -4.78
N VAL A 87 4.15 -7.10 -4.58
CA VAL A 87 4.02 -6.18 -5.71
C VAL A 87 5.35 -5.99 -6.43
N SER A 88 6.47 -6.03 -5.71
CA SER A 88 7.80 -5.98 -6.31
C SER A 88 8.02 -7.17 -7.25
N ASP A 89 7.66 -8.36 -6.81
CA ASP A 89 7.73 -9.58 -7.62
C ASP A 89 6.87 -9.47 -8.89
N MET A 90 5.63 -8.99 -8.73
CA MET A 90 4.68 -8.85 -9.84
C MET A 90 5.09 -7.81 -10.87
N THR A 91 5.82 -6.79 -10.48
CA THR A 91 6.12 -5.62 -11.32
C THR A 91 7.60 -5.51 -11.68
N ASN A 92 8.37 -6.54 -11.43
CA ASN A 92 9.82 -6.54 -11.66
C ASN A 92 10.53 -5.39 -10.94
N GLY A 93 10.12 -5.14 -9.70
CA GLY A 93 10.75 -4.14 -8.84
C GLY A 93 10.38 -2.69 -9.13
N LYS A 94 9.33 -2.45 -9.91
CA LYS A 94 8.88 -1.10 -10.26
C LYS A 94 7.44 -0.91 -9.83
N TYR A 95 7.21 -0.10 -8.78
CA TYR A 95 5.86 0.13 -8.27
C TYR A 95 5.78 1.44 -7.50
N ASN A 96 4.56 1.90 -7.26
CA ASN A 96 4.31 3.14 -6.55
C ASN A 96 3.78 2.88 -5.14
N LEU A 97 4.34 3.60 -4.19
CA LEU A 97 3.86 3.64 -2.82
C LEU A 97 3.18 4.97 -2.54
N LEU A 98 2.25 4.99 -1.60
CA LEU A 98 1.75 6.22 -1.00
C LEU A 98 2.12 6.22 0.48
N LYS A 99 2.65 7.34 0.93
CA LYS A 99 3.09 7.51 2.31
C LYS A 99 2.56 8.82 2.87
N TRP A 100 2.18 8.81 4.16
CA TRP A 100 1.78 10.01 4.88
C TRP A 100 3.00 10.82 5.29
N ASP A 101 2.99 12.10 4.97
CA ASP A 101 4.00 13.04 5.44
C ASP A 101 3.45 13.79 6.66
N LYS A 102 4.08 13.57 7.81
CA LYS A 102 3.64 14.18 9.07
C LYS A 102 3.83 15.68 9.10
N GLN A 103 4.86 16.20 8.46
CA GLN A 103 5.16 17.64 8.44
C GLN A 103 4.20 18.39 7.53
N GLU A 104 4.02 17.91 6.31
CA GLU A 104 3.15 18.53 5.32
C GLU A 104 1.68 18.12 5.48
N ARG A 105 1.41 17.10 6.29
CA ARG A 105 0.06 16.57 6.56
C ARG A 105 -0.68 16.21 5.27
N LYS A 106 0.01 15.47 4.41
CA LYS A 106 -0.54 15.00 3.14
C LYS A 106 0.08 13.68 2.74
N TYR A 107 -0.60 12.98 1.85
CA TYR A 107 -0.04 11.81 1.20
C TYR A 107 0.83 12.22 0.03
N TYR A 108 1.92 11.51 -0.17
CA TYR A 108 2.77 11.72 -1.34
C TYR A 108 3.20 10.38 -1.94
N PRO A 109 3.37 10.36 -3.27
CA PRO A 109 3.78 9.16 -3.96
C PRO A 109 5.29 8.97 -3.91
N ILE A 110 5.71 7.71 -3.82
CA ILE A 110 7.09 7.32 -3.96
C ILE A 110 7.16 6.28 -5.07
N GLN A 111 7.92 6.57 -6.12
CA GLN A 111 8.16 5.62 -7.19
C GLN A 111 9.36 4.75 -6.83
N ILE A 112 9.13 3.46 -6.72
CA ILE A 112 10.18 2.48 -6.45
C ILE A 112 10.66 1.88 -7.77
N ASN A 113 11.96 1.87 -7.94
CA ASN A 113 12.63 1.12 -8.99
C ASN A 113 13.88 0.50 -8.38
N LEU A 114 13.82 -0.80 -8.11
CA LEU A 114 14.91 -1.50 -7.42
C LEU A 114 16.19 -1.57 -8.26
N TYR A 115 16.11 -1.29 -9.54
CA TYR A 115 17.28 -1.32 -10.43
C TYR A 115 17.90 0.06 -10.66
N GLU A 116 17.26 1.10 -10.09
CA GLU A 116 17.80 2.44 -10.17
C GLU A 116 19.05 2.55 -9.29
N ARG A 117 20.13 3.04 -9.90
CA ARG A 117 21.37 3.29 -9.17
C ARG A 117 21.47 4.77 -8.89
N GLY A 118 21.27 5.15 -7.65
CA GLY A 118 21.53 6.50 -7.20
C GLY A 118 23.02 6.82 -7.28
N LYS A 119 23.36 8.11 -7.37
CA LYS A 119 24.74 8.54 -7.21
C LYS A 119 25.15 8.30 -5.77
N ILE A 120 26.22 7.54 -5.59
CA ILE A 120 26.85 7.38 -4.29
C ILE A 120 28.08 8.28 -4.32
N ASP A 121 28.07 9.35 -3.55
CA ASP A 121 29.24 10.19 -3.32
C ASP A 121 30.10 9.49 -2.27
N GLU A 122 31.19 8.93 -2.71
CA GLU A 122 32.17 8.33 -1.81
C GLU A 122 33.19 9.38 -1.35
#